data_0c71bbe49be792d800b353a0ca5eb786
#
_entry.id   0c71bbe49be792d800b353a0ca5eb786
#
_cell.length_a   1.000
_cell.length_b   1.000
_cell.length_c   1.000
_cell.angle_alpha   90.00
_cell.angle_beta   90.00
_cell.angle_gamma   90.00
#
_symmetry.space_group_name_H-M   'P 1'
#
loop_
_entity.id
_entity.type
_entity.pdbx_description
1 polymer ?
#
loop_
_entity_poly.entity_id
_entity_poly.type
_entity_poly.pdbx_seq_one_letter_code
_entity_poly.pdbx_strand_id
1 'polypeptide(L)'
;DKFKSFEPEAIHIATEGPLGLAARRICIEWKLPFTTSYHTRFPEYVSARLPLPLAAGYSYMKWFHKPSGRLMVATPTMRDELIKHGFRNISPWSRGVDTDIFKPRGPGEPDLYEGLARPIWLNVGRVAVEKNIEAFLELDLPGTKVIVGDGPQREELIEKYPEAKFVGAKFGDELAAHFACADVFVFPSLTDTFGLVILEAMAAGLPVAAFPAPGPIDIVPGSNAGVLAKSQEAGLREACLACLELDHAAVRRFAEGFSWRSCAEQFLKNLEPYPEPEKTRFWRKLRRLARLGRKAKA
;
A
#
# COMPACT_ATOMS: atom_id res chain seq x y z
N ASP A 1 -24.23 18.38 -14.54
CA ASP A 1 -25.10 17.55 -15.39
C ASP A 1 -24.57 16.13 -15.57
N LYS A 2 -23.29 15.92 -15.93
CA LYS A 2 -22.68 14.58 -16.08
C LYS A 2 -22.79 13.72 -14.82
N PHE A 3 -22.65 14.29 -13.61
CA PHE A 3 -22.78 13.58 -12.36
C PHE A 3 -24.19 13.02 -12.14
N LYS A 4 -25.23 13.82 -12.46
CA LYS A 4 -26.65 13.38 -12.37
C LYS A 4 -26.99 12.32 -13.39
N SER A 5 -26.44 12.41 -14.61
CA SER A 5 -26.69 11.44 -15.68
C SER A 5 -26.00 10.09 -15.44
N PHE A 6 -24.96 10.05 -14.58
CA PHE A 6 -24.25 8.82 -14.24
C PHE A 6 -25.01 7.92 -13.26
N GLU A 7 -25.98 8.49 -12.49
CA GLU A 7 -26.77 7.78 -11.47
C GLU A 7 -25.91 6.92 -10.52
N PRO A 8 -24.96 7.52 -9.77
CA PRO A 8 -24.03 6.77 -8.92
C PRO A 8 -24.78 6.04 -7.80
N GLU A 9 -24.33 4.83 -7.45
CA GLU A 9 -24.86 4.08 -6.29
C GLU A 9 -24.16 4.48 -4.97
N ALA A 10 -22.95 4.99 -5.06
CA ALA A 10 -22.17 5.53 -3.94
C ALA A 10 -21.13 6.53 -4.46
N ILE A 11 -20.62 7.38 -3.58
CA ILE A 11 -19.60 8.37 -3.89
C ILE A 11 -18.42 8.15 -2.98
N HIS A 12 -17.25 7.98 -3.60
CA HIS A 12 -15.98 7.92 -2.87
C HIS A 12 -15.02 8.97 -3.43
N ILE A 13 -14.43 9.77 -2.53
CA ILE A 13 -13.45 10.81 -2.87
C ILE A 13 -12.07 10.33 -2.40
N ALA A 14 -11.26 9.90 -3.34
CA ALA A 14 -9.97 9.25 -3.06
C ALA A 14 -8.78 10.22 -2.94
N THR A 15 -9.00 11.53 -3.14
CA THR A 15 -7.90 12.52 -3.12
C THR A 15 -8.35 13.84 -2.54
N GLU A 16 -7.46 14.51 -1.83
CA GLU A 16 -7.68 15.82 -1.20
C GLU A 16 -7.29 17.01 -2.10
N GLY A 17 -6.83 16.73 -3.31
CA GLY A 17 -6.46 17.72 -4.31
C GLY A 17 -7.64 18.44 -4.95
N PRO A 18 -7.41 19.25 -6.01
CA PRO A 18 -8.43 20.10 -6.64
C PRO A 18 -9.69 19.35 -7.07
N LEU A 19 -9.56 18.14 -7.63
CA LEU A 19 -10.71 17.31 -8.03
C LEU A 19 -11.51 16.84 -6.83
N GLY A 20 -10.84 16.40 -5.76
CA GLY A 20 -11.49 16.01 -4.53
C GLY A 20 -12.22 17.17 -3.84
N LEU A 21 -11.61 18.35 -3.85
CA LEU A 21 -12.27 19.59 -3.34
C LEU A 21 -13.54 19.91 -4.12
N ALA A 22 -13.51 19.82 -5.45
CA ALA A 22 -14.68 20.05 -6.29
C ALA A 22 -15.78 19.02 -6.02
N ALA A 23 -15.42 17.73 -5.95
CA ALA A 23 -16.38 16.66 -5.60
C ALA A 23 -17.00 16.85 -4.21
N ARG A 24 -16.14 17.13 -3.20
CA ARG A 24 -16.57 17.42 -1.82
C ARG A 24 -17.56 18.58 -1.76
N ARG A 25 -17.27 19.68 -2.47
CA ARG A 25 -18.16 20.85 -2.53
C ARG A 25 -19.54 20.47 -3.07
N ILE A 26 -19.59 19.72 -4.18
CA ILE A 26 -20.84 19.26 -4.79
C ILE A 26 -21.62 18.36 -3.82
N CYS A 27 -20.94 17.41 -3.16
CA CYS A 27 -21.57 16.51 -2.21
C CYS A 27 -22.20 17.28 -1.02
N ILE A 28 -21.51 18.27 -0.48
CA ILE A 28 -22.02 19.10 0.61
C ILE A 28 -23.21 19.95 0.15
N GLU A 29 -23.09 20.64 -1.00
CA GLU A 29 -24.12 21.51 -1.55
C GLU A 29 -25.42 20.73 -1.84
N TRP A 30 -25.28 19.52 -2.37
CA TRP A 30 -26.43 18.68 -2.72
C TRP A 30 -26.84 17.70 -1.62
N LYS A 31 -26.21 17.77 -0.44
CA LYS A 31 -26.45 16.89 0.72
C LYS A 31 -26.32 15.40 0.37
N LEU A 32 -25.33 15.07 -0.45
CA LEU A 32 -25.06 13.69 -0.86
C LEU A 32 -24.11 13.04 0.13
N PRO A 33 -24.38 11.79 0.58
CA PRO A 33 -23.45 11.04 1.38
C PRO A 33 -22.23 10.67 0.53
N PHE A 34 -21.06 10.68 1.14
CA PHE A 34 -19.81 10.26 0.50
C PHE A 34 -18.82 9.71 1.52
N THR A 35 -17.91 8.91 1.05
CA THR A 35 -16.78 8.39 1.81
C THR A 35 -15.47 8.97 1.28
N THR A 36 -14.44 8.92 2.11
CA THR A 36 -13.10 9.35 1.76
C THR A 36 -12.07 8.31 2.19
N SER A 37 -10.85 8.44 1.72
CA SER A 37 -9.73 7.60 2.15
C SER A 37 -8.48 8.43 2.40
N TYR A 38 -7.66 7.99 3.36
CA TYR A 38 -6.37 8.56 3.67
C TYR A 38 -5.29 7.64 3.11
N HIS A 39 -4.70 8.02 1.97
CA HIS A 39 -3.73 7.18 1.25
C HIS A 39 -2.29 7.66 1.40
N THR A 40 -2.09 8.94 1.70
CA THR A 40 -0.78 9.57 1.72
C THR A 40 -0.66 10.44 2.98
N ARG A 41 0.48 10.39 3.63
CA ARG A 41 0.85 11.29 4.73
C ARG A 41 1.12 12.69 4.18
N PHE A 42 0.07 13.30 3.63
CA PHE A 42 0.15 14.57 2.93
C PHE A 42 0.71 15.72 3.82
N PRO A 43 0.34 15.82 5.11
CA PRO A 43 0.91 16.82 6.00
C PRO A 43 2.44 16.73 6.11
N GLU A 44 2.98 15.52 6.30
CA GLU A 44 4.42 15.27 6.40
C GLU A 44 5.12 15.54 5.06
N TYR A 45 4.50 15.11 3.97
CA TYR A 45 5.03 15.30 2.63
C TYR A 45 5.17 16.78 2.25
N VAL A 46 4.18 17.59 2.62
CA VAL A 46 4.18 19.05 2.37
C VAL A 46 5.15 19.75 3.32
N SER A 47 5.14 19.40 4.61
CA SER A 47 6.04 20.00 5.60
C SER A 47 7.53 19.74 5.32
N ALA A 48 7.85 18.60 4.71
CA ALA A 48 9.22 18.28 4.28
C ALA A 48 9.71 19.10 3.09
N ARG A 49 8.80 19.69 2.30
CA ARG A 49 9.12 20.45 1.07
C ARG A 49 8.85 21.94 1.17
N LEU A 50 7.97 22.35 2.05
CA LEU A 50 7.55 23.72 2.24
C LEU A 50 7.62 24.08 3.74
N PRO A 51 7.93 25.32 4.11
CA PRO A 51 7.99 25.77 5.50
C PRO A 51 6.58 25.93 6.12
N LEU A 52 5.75 24.89 6.00
CA LEU A 52 4.41 24.85 6.55
C LEU A 52 4.40 24.02 7.83
N PRO A 53 3.80 24.51 8.93
CA PRO A 53 3.66 23.73 10.15
C PRO A 53 2.85 22.44 9.91
N LEU A 54 3.31 21.32 10.42
CA LEU A 54 2.64 20.04 10.31
C LEU A 54 1.18 20.10 10.81
N ALA A 55 0.92 20.86 11.88
CA ALA A 55 -0.41 21.09 12.43
C ALA A 55 -1.38 21.75 11.43
N ALA A 56 -0.90 22.62 10.55
CA ALA A 56 -1.72 23.24 9.51
C ALA A 56 -2.15 22.20 8.46
N GLY A 57 -1.24 21.31 8.07
CA GLY A 57 -1.54 20.18 7.20
C GLY A 57 -2.62 19.26 7.79
N TYR A 58 -2.47 18.83 9.04
CA TYR A 58 -3.50 18.02 9.72
C TYR A 58 -4.83 18.76 9.90
N SER A 59 -4.82 20.06 10.13
CA SER A 59 -6.04 20.86 10.22
C SER A 59 -6.80 20.89 8.88
N TYR A 60 -6.10 21.05 7.76
CA TYR A 60 -6.66 20.96 6.41
C TYR A 60 -7.27 19.58 6.15
N MET A 61 -6.49 18.51 6.40
CA MET A 61 -6.94 17.14 6.20
C MET A 61 -8.19 16.83 7.05
N LYS A 62 -8.18 17.22 8.32
CA LYS A 62 -9.34 17.05 9.19
C LYS A 62 -10.56 17.80 8.68
N TRP A 63 -10.39 19.05 8.24
CA TRP A 63 -11.48 19.83 7.63
C TRP A 63 -12.02 19.14 6.36
N PHE A 64 -11.12 18.61 5.51
CA PHE A 64 -11.51 17.93 4.28
C PHE A 64 -12.36 16.69 4.55
N HIS A 65 -11.92 15.83 5.45
CA HIS A 65 -12.57 14.54 5.74
C HIS A 65 -13.76 14.65 6.70
N LYS A 66 -13.87 15.73 7.48
CA LYS A 66 -14.92 15.89 8.51
C LYS A 66 -16.36 15.61 8.04
N PRO A 67 -16.80 16.02 6.84
CA PRO A 67 -18.18 15.79 6.38
C PRO A 67 -18.37 14.40 5.75
N SER A 68 -17.35 13.57 5.60
CA SER A 68 -17.51 12.22 5.07
C SER A 68 -18.18 11.30 6.07
N GLY A 69 -19.04 10.41 5.61
CA GLY A 69 -19.66 9.39 6.46
C GLY A 69 -18.63 8.41 7.01
N ARG A 70 -17.62 8.06 6.19
CA ARG A 70 -16.48 7.22 6.60
C ARG A 70 -15.17 7.71 5.98
N LEU A 71 -14.12 7.68 6.79
CA LEU A 71 -12.74 7.87 6.37
C LEU A 71 -12.03 6.50 6.38
N MET A 72 -11.67 5.98 5.22
CA MET A 72 -11.03 4.67 5.10
C MET A 72 -9.52 4.80 5.27
N VAL A 73 -8.93 3.94 6.10
CA VAL A 73 -7.48 3.88 6.35
C VAL A 73 -6.96 2.45 6.23
N ALA A 74 -5.70 2.33 5.82
CA ALA A 74 -5.13 1.02 5.47
C ALA A 74 -4.65 0.22 6.68
N THR A 75 -4.19 0.89 7.75
CA THR A 75 -3.52 0.21 8.87
C THR A 75 -4.04 0.69 10.24
N PRO A 76 -3.95 -0.18 11.27
CA PRO A 76 -4.28 0.18 12.65
C PRO A 76 -3.46 1.37 13.16
N THR A 77 -2.16 1.39 12.89
CA THR A 77 -1.29 2.49 13.34
C THR A 77 -1.71 3.82 12.74
N MET A 78 -2.02 3.86 11.44
CA MET A 78 -2.51 5.08 10.79
C MET A 78 -3.85 5.52 11.38
N ARG A 79 -4.76 4.59 11.68
CA ARG A 79 -6.01 4.87 12.37
C ARG A 79 -5.75 5.55 13.70
N ASP A 80 -4.88 4.99 14.53
CA ASP A 80 -4.61 5.47 15.89
C ASP A 80 -3.91 6.85 15.86
N GLU A 81 -3.03 7.08 14.88
CA GLU A 81 -2.43 8.39 14.62
C GLU A 81 -3.48 9.45 14.26
N LEU A 82 -4.37 9.14 13.31
CA LEU A 82 -5.43 10.06 12.91
C LEU A 82 -6.42 10.34 14.05
N ILE A 83 -6.72 9.35 14.90
CA ILE A 83 -7.54 9.55 16.12
C ILE A 83 -6.88 10.57 17.06
N LYS A 84 -5.55 10.47 17.28
CA LYS A 84 -4.80 11.45 18.09
C LYS A 84 -4.88 12.87 17.51
N HIS A 85 -4.94 13.00 16.18
CA HIS A 85 -5.16 14.28 15.50
C HIS A 85 -6.64 14.73 15.46
N GLY A 86 -7.55 13.99 16.10
CA GLY A 86 -8.97 14.32 16.23
C GLY A 86 -9.82 14.02 15.01
N PHE A 87 -9.39 13.09 14.15
CA PHE A 87 -10.24 12.56 13.09
C PHE A 87 -11.29 11.61 13.67
N ARG A 88 -12.41 11.48 12.97
CA ARG A 88 -13.56 10.66 13.36
C ARG A 88 -14.05 9.82 12.18
N ASN A 89 -14.96 8.89 12.45
CA ASN A 89 -15.59 8.02 11.44
C ASN A 89 -14.58 7.20 10.63
N ILE A 90 -13.48 6.77 11.26
CA ILE A 90 -12.43 6.00 10.62
C ILE A 90 -12.88 4.55 10.49
N SER A 91 -12.71 3.99 9.29
CA SER A 91 -13.02 2.59 8.97
C SER A 91 -11.79 1.89 8.36
N PRO A 92 -11.55 0.62 8.68
CA PRO A 92 -10.45 -0.13 8.08
C PRO A 92 -10.74 -0.41 6.59
N TRP A 93 -9.71 -0.27 5.78
CA TRP A 93 -9.70 -0.70 4.38
C TRP A 93 -8.30 -1.15 4.02
N SER A 94 -8.04 -2.44 4.17
CA SER A 94 -6.78 -3.10 3.88
C SER A 94 -6.40 -2.99 2.39
N ARG A 95 -5.25 -3.53 2.04
CA ARG A 95 -4.79 -3.69 0.66
C ARG A 95 -4.80 -5.16 0.29
N GLY A 96 -4.76 -5.42 -1.01
CA GLY A 96 -4.61 -6.75 -1.56
C GLY A 96 -3.30 -6.88 -2.34
N VAL A 97 -2.90 -8.11 -2.59
CA VAL A 97 -1.81 -8.47 -3.49
C VAL A 97 -2.31 -9.48 -4.51
N ASP A 98 -1.77 -9.42 -5.72
CA ASP A 98 -2.01 -10.40 -6.77
C ASP A 98 -1.04 -11.58 -6.59
N THR A 99 -1.54 -12.66 -6.02
CA THR A 99 -0.75 -13.85 -5.74
C THR A 99 -0.57 -14.76 -6.95
N ASP A 100 -1.20 -14.49 -8.07
CA ASP A 100 -1.00 -15.20 -9.34
C ASP A 100 0.19 -14.61 -10.09
N ILE A 101 0.37 -13.28 -10.01
CA ILE A 101 1.52 -12.57 -10.57
C ILE A 101 2.73 -12.73 -9.64
N PHE A 102 2.60 -12.30 -8.37
CA PHE A 102 3.68 -12.39 -7.38
C PHE A 102 3.67 -13.76 -6.71
N LYS A 103 4.57 -14.62 -7.11
CA LYS A 103 4.69 -16.01 -6.63
C LYS A 103 6.15 -16.45 -6.60
N PRO A 104 6.50 -17.45 -5.79
CA PRO A 104 7.83 -18.04 -5.80
C PRO A 104 8.19 -18.56 -7.19
N ARG A 105 9.48 -18.55 -7.50
CA ARG A 105 10.01 -19.09 -8.75
C ARG A 105 9.72 -20.59 -8.85
N GLY A 106 9.17 -20.99 -10.01
CA GLY A 106 8.90 -22.38 -10.32
C GLY A 106 10.14 -23.20 -10.67
N PRO A 107 10.08 -24.53 -10.59
CA PRO A 107 11.16 -25.38 -11.06
C PRO A 107 11.45 -25.14 -12.55
N GLY A 108 12.73 -24.88 -12.87
CA GLY A 108 13.18 -24.65 -14.26
C GLY A 108 12.96 -23.22 -14.80
N GLU A 109 12.36 -22.31 -14.02
CA GLU A 109 12.33 -20.90 -14.39
C GLU A 109 13.73 -20.27 -14.24
N PRO A 110 14.13 -19.34 -15.14
CA PRO A 110 15.46 -18.72 -15.11
C PRO A 110 15.67 -17.90 -13.83
N ASP A 111 16.89 -17.94 -13.32
CA ASP A 111 17.32 -17.06 -12.24
C ASP A 111 17.91 -15.77 -12.83
N LEU A 112 17.25 -14.65 -12.61
CA LEU A 112 17.71 -13.33 -13.09
C LEU A 112 19.05 -12.90 -12.47
N TYR A 113 19.45 -13.52 -11.38
CA TYR A 113 20.65 -13.20 -10.63
C TYR A 113 21.72 -14.33 -10.69
N GLU A 114 21.58 -15.24 -11.67
CA GLU A 114 22.57 -16.27 -11.91
C GLU A 114 23.97 -15.66 -12.09
N GLY A 115 24.95 -16.22 -11.38
CA GLY A 115 26.33 -15.73 -11.38
C GLY A 115 26.62 -14.55 -10.44
N LEU A 116 25.62 -13.98 -9.78
CA LEU A 116 25.85 -13.00 -8.73
C LEU A 116 26.08 -13.67 -7.37
N ALA A 117 26.89 -13.01 -6.53
CA ALA A 117 27.10 -13.47 -5.15
C ALA A 117 25.79 -13.42 -4.35
N ARG A 118 25.44 -14.52 -3.70
CA ARG A 118 24.27 -14.61 -2.82
C ARG A 118 24.67 -14.34 -1.36
N PRO A 119 23.74 -13.86 -0.50
CA PRO A 119 22.32 -13.60 -0.78
C PRO A 119 22.06 -12.39 -1.68
N ILE A 120 20.90 -12.38 -2.38
CA ILE A 120 20.41 -11.23 -3.13
C ILE A 120 19.49 -10.42 -2.23
N TRP A 121 19.92 -9.21 -1.91
CA TRP A 121 19.16 -8.23 -1.12
C TRP A 121 18.43 -7.30 -2.07
N LEU A 122 17.13 -7.41 -2.12
CA LEU A 122 16.29 -6.67 -3.07
C LEU A 122 15.61 -5.46 -2.42
N ASN A 123 15.70 -4.29 -3.06
CA ASN A 123 14.83 -3.17 -2.79
C ASN A 123 14.02 -2.83 -4.04
N VAL A 124 12.74 -2.54 -3.88
CA VAL A 124 11.83 -2.17 -4.98
C VAL A 124 11.09 -0.89 -4.61
N GLY A 125 11.15 0.10 -5.48
CA GLY A 125 10.41 1.33 -5.30
C GLY A 125 10.99 2.53 -6.03
N ARG A 126 10.38 3.68 -5.84
CA ARG A 126 10.91 4.95 -6.35
C ARG A 126 12.25 5.26 -5.71
N VAL A 127 13.25 5.58 -6.52
CA VAL A 127 14.59 5.95 -6.04
C VAL A 127 14.59 7.45 -5.67
N ALA A 128 14.22 7.75 -4.41
CA ALA A 128 14.02 9.10 -3.92
C ALA A 128 14.31 9.19 -2.40
N VAL A 129 14.60 10.40 -1.91
CA VAL A 129 15.00 10.68 -0.52
C VAL A 129 14.03 10.07 0.50
N GLU A 130 12.74 10.17 0.26
CA GLU A 130 11.71 9.63 1.16
C GLU A 130 11.72 8.10 1.29
N LYS A 131 12.39 7.38 0.39
CA LYS A 131 12.54 5.92 0.43
C LYS A 131 13.76 5.45 1.20
N ASN A 132 14.66 6.38 1.57
CA ASN A 132 15.79 6.12 2.45
C ASN A 132 16.67 4.93 1.99
N ILE A 133 16.83 4.79 0.65
CA ILE A 133 17.55 3.65 0.03
C ILE A 133 19.02 3.63 0.46
N GLU A 134 19.59 4.80 0.72
CA GLU A 134 20.97 4.95 1.15
C GLU A 134 21.25 4.20 2.47
N ALA A 135 20.32 4.22 3.43
CA ALA A 135 20.45 3.44 4.66
C ALA A 135 20.55 1.92 4.43
N PHE A 136 20.01 1.41 3.32
CA PHE A 136 20.20 0.03 2.89
C PHE A 136 21.54 -0.16 2.16
N LEU A 137 21.93 0.78 1.31
CA LEU A 137 23.17 0.68 0.54
C LEU A 137 24.42 0.74 1.43
N GLU A 138 24.35 1.46 2.55
CA GLU A 138 25.44 1.58 3.53
C GLU A 138 25.65 0.32 4.39
N LEU A 139 24.70 -0.62 4.42
CA LEU A 139 24.83 -1.82 5.23
C LEU A 139 25.99 -2.70 4.74
N ASP A 140 26.83 -3.16 5.66
CA ASP A 140 27.80 -4.20 5.39
C ASP A 140 27.11 -5.58 5.39
N LEU A 141 26.69 -6.02 4.21
CA LEU A 141 26.00 -7.29 3.96
C LEU A 141 26.77 -8.12 2.94
N PRO A 142 26.93 -9.45 3.16
CA PRO A 142 27.48 -10.34 2.14
C PRO A 142 26.54 -10.41 0.94
N GLY A 143 27.06 -10.81 -0.22
CA GLY A 143 26.24 -11.01 -1.41
C GLY A 143 26.03 -9.74 -2.24
N THR A 144 24.87 -9.65 -2.91
CA THR A 144 24.61 -8.59 -3.89
C THR A 144 23.37 -7.77 -3.52
N LYS A 145 23.50 -6.45 -3.50
CA LYS A 145 22.39 -5.51 -3.36
C LYS A 145 21.81 -5.16 -4.71
N VAL A 146 20.50 -5.30 -4.87
CA VAL A 146 19.76 -5.01 -6.11
C VAL A 146 18.66 -4.00 -5.85
N ILE A 147 18.61 -2.94 -6.65
CA ILE A 147 17.62 -1.90 -6.61
C ILE A 147 16.79 -1.91 -7.89
N VAL A 148 15.48 -2.16 -7.76
CA VAL A 148 14.51 -2.12 -8.84
C VAL A 148 13.68 -0.85 -8.69
N GLY A 149 13.81 0.06 -9.65
CA GLY A 149 13.09 1.31 -9.64
C GLY A 149 13.81 2.43 -10.34
N ASP A 150 13.16 3.57 -10.40
CA ASP A 150 13.69 4.79 -10.97
C ASP A 150 13.31 6.00 -10.12
N GLY A 151 14.00 7.11 -10.28
CA GLY A 151 13.73 8.33 -9.55
C GLY A 151 14.90 9.31 -9.47
N PRO A 152 14.67 10.46 -8.84
CA PRO A 152 15.62 11.59 -8.89
C PRO A 152 16.98 11.31 -8.26
N GLN A 153 17.12 10.33 -7.36
CA GLN A 153 18.40 10.01 -6.73
C GLN A 153 19.16 8.86 -7.43
N ARG A 154 18.60 8.28 -8.50
CA ARG A 154 19.17 7.08 -9.10
C ARG A 154 20.60 7.26 -9.59
N GLU A 155 20.88 8.32 -10.33
CA GLU A 155 22.20 8.59 -10.88
C GLU A 155 23.24 8.83 -9.78
N GLU A 156 22.89 9.66 -8.79
CA GLU A 156 23.72 9.94 -7.62
C GLU A 156 24.09 8.66 -6.85
N LEU A 157 23.08 7.79 -6.60
CA LEU A 157 23.33 6.57 -5.85
C LEU A 157 24.12 5.51 -6.65
N ILE A 158 24.00 5.48 -7.98
CA ILE A 158 24.85 4.63 -8.84
C ILE A 158 26.32 5.05 -8.73
N GLU A 159 26.62 6.34 -8.76
CA GLU A 159 27.98 6.86 -8.63
C GLU A 159 28.55 6.59 -7.23
N LYS A 160 27.74 6.74 -6.20
CA LYS A 160 28.17 6.58 -4.80
C LYS A 160 28.33 5.11 -4.38
N TYR A 161 27.53 4.19 -4.96
CA TYR A 161 27.49 2.77 -4.61
C TYR A 161 27.64 1.88 -5.86
N PRO A 162 28.79 1.89 -6.54
CA PRO A 162 28.98 1.20 -7.82
C PRO A 162 28.92 -0.35 -7.72
N GLU A 163 29.04 -0.91 -6.52
CA GLU A 163 28.88 -2.35 -6.25
C GLU A 163 27.42 -2.80 -6.27
N ALA A 164 26.46 -1.88 -6.07
CA ALA A 164 25.03 -2.19 -6.09
C ALA A 164 24.50 -2.25 -7.53
N LYS A 165 23.52 -3.14 -7.76
CA LYS A 165 22.90 -3.33 -9.09
C LYS A 165 21.61 -2.56 -9.22
N PHE A 166 21.62 -1.48 -9.99
CA PHE A 166 20.42 -0.69 -10.34
C PHE A 166 19.87 -1.15 -11.69
N VAL A 167 18.73 -1.86 -11.67
CA VAL A 167 18.14 -2.48 -12.89
C VAL A 167 17.06 -1.64 -13.54
N GLY A 168 16.78 -0.44 -13.00
CA GLY A 168 15.74 0.45 -13.51
C GLY A 168 14.33 0.04 -13.08
N ALA A 169 13.32 0.78 -13.55
CA ALA A 169 11.92 0.49 -13.26
C ALA A 169 11.46 -0.79 -13.97
N LYS A 170 10.72 -1.65 -13.26
CA LYS A 170 10.11 -2.89 -13.76
C LYS A 170 8.64 -2.95 -13.35
N PHE A 171 7.83 -3.66 -14.14
CA PHE A 171 6.39 -3.76 -13.95
C PHE A 171 5.88 -5.17 -14.28
N GLY A 172 4.70 -5.52 -13.73
CA GLY A 172 4.04 -6.79 -14.03
C GLY A 172 4.94 -8.01 -13.81
N ASP A 173 5.00 -8.90 -14.79
CA ASP A 173 5.76 -10.16 -14.71
C ASP A 173 7.28 -9.94 -14.58
N GLU A 174 7.83 -8.89 -15.20
CA GLU A 174 9.25 -8.56 -15.03
C GLU A 174 9.57 -8.20 -13.57
N LEU A 175 8.71 -7.40 -12.92
CA LEU A 175 8.86 -7.06 -11.52
C LEU A 175 8.71 -8.30 -10.63
N ALA A 176 7.71 -9.13 -10.90
CA ALA A 176 7.48 -10.37 -10.15
C ALA A 176 8.68 -11.31 -10.23
N ALA A 177 9.34 -11.42 -11.38
CA ALA A 177 10.55 -12.22 -11.54
C ALA A 177 11.71 -11.73 -10.68
N HIS A 178 11.86 -10.41 -10.48
CA HIS A 178 12.86 -9.85 -9.57
C HIS A 178 12.62 -10.25 -8.11
N PHE A 179 11.36 -10.22 -7.66
CA PHE A 179 11.00 -10.70 -6.32
C PHE A 179 11.27 -12.21 -6.18
N ALA A 180 10.85 -13.00 -7.16
CA ALA A 180 10.95 -14.46 -7.12
C ALA A 180 12.40 -14.99 -7.14
N CYS A 181 13.36 -14.19 -7.60
CA CYS A 181 14.79 -14.56 -7.70
C CYS A 181 15.64 -14.02 -6.54
N ALA A 182 15.11 -13.21 -5.65
CA ALA A 182 15.83 -12.65 -4.52
C ALA A 182 15.74 -13.53 -3.25
N ASP A 183 16.55 -13.23 -2.24
CA ASP A 183 16.62 -13.98 -0.98
C ASP A 183 15.94 -13.21 0.17
N VAL A 184 16.07 -11.88 0.22
CA VAL A 184 15.45 -11.00 1.23
C VAL A 184 15.03 -9.68 0.58
N PHE A 185 13.83 -9.23 0.89
CA PHE A 185 13.35 -7.90 0.53
C PHE A 185 13.71 -6.91 1.64
N VAL A 186 14.43 -5.84 1.30
CA VAL A 186 14.83 -4.79 2.25
C VAL A 186 14.01 -3.54 2.02
N PHE A 187 13.26 -3.12 3.05
CA PHE A 187 12.38 -1.97 3.00
C PHE A 187 12.82 -0.88 3.99
N PRO A 188 13.71 0.03 3.57
CA PRO A 188 14.29 1.05 4.46
C PRO A 188 13.43 2.31 4.60
N SER A 189 12.28 2.39 3.94
CA SER A 189 11.41 3.57 3.95
C SER A 189 10.82 3.86 5.33
N LEU A 190 10.75 5.15 5.70
CA LEU A 190 10.23 5.63 6.97
C LEU A 190 8.85 6.30 6.86
N THR A 191 8.36 6.53 5.64
CA THR A 191 7.22 7.44 5.38
C THR A 191 6.04 6.79 4.66
N ASP A 192 6.07 5.50 4.40
CA ASP A 192 4.98 4.80 3.72
C ASP A 192 3.74 4.65 4.63
N THR A 193 2.56 4.66 4.04
CA THR A 193 1.30 4.44 4.76
C THR A 193 0.93 2.98 4.88
N PHE A 194 1.42 2.13 3.97
CA PHE A 194 1.17 0.68 3.95
C PHE A 194 2.39 -0.08 3.39
N GLY A 195 2.87 0.27 2.18
CA GLY A 195 3.95 -0.45 1.50
C GLY A 195 3.43 -1.70 0.76
N LEU A 196 2.68 -1.52 -0.33
CA LEU A 196 2.17 -2.64 -1.16
C LEU A 196 3.28 -3.61 -1.58
N VAL A 197 4.46 -3.09 -1.89
CA VAL A 197 5.64 -3.89 -2.26
C VAL A 197 6.06 -4.89 -1.17
N ILE A 198 5.70 -4.67 0.10
CA ILE A 198 5.92 -5.63 1.19
C ILE A 198 5.06 -6.88 0.96
N LEU A 199 3.78 -6.70 0.61
CA LEU A 199 2.91 -7.83 0.31
C LEU A 199 3.30 -8.53 -1.01
N GLU A 200 3.79 -7.79 -2.01
CA GLU A 200 4.31 -8.34 -3.26
C GLU A 200 5.54 -9.23 -3.00
N ALA A 201 6.47 -8.76 -2.18
CA ALA A 201 7.61 -9.56 -1.75
C ALA A 201 7.18 -10.83 -1.00
N MET A 202 6.33 -10.67 0.01
CA MET A 202 5.81 -11.81 0.79
C MET A 202 5.02 -12.80 -0.09
N ALA A 203 4.26 -12.32 -1.08
CA ALA A 203 3.55 -13.16 -2.03
C ALA A 203 4.51 -13.98 -2.92
N ALA A 204 5.67 -13.43 -3.26
CA ALA A 204 6.74 -14.16 -3.92
C ALA A 204 7.51 -15.11 -2.96
N GLY A 205 7.09 -15.21 -1.70
CA GLY A 205 7.78 -16.00 -0.67
C GLY A 205 9.02 -15.32 -0.10
N LEU A 206 9.22 -14.03 -0.36
CA LEU A 206 10.43 -13.30 0.00
C LEU A 206 10.29 -12.66 1.39
N PRO A 207 11.11 -13.04 2.39
CA PRO A 207 11.08 -12.43 3.71
C PRO A 207 11.43 -10.95 3.68
N VAL A 208 10.86 -10.17 4.59
CA VAL A 208 10.96 -8.70 4.60
C VAL A 208 11.77 -8.21 5.80
N ALA A 209 12.88 -7.51 5.56
CA ALA A 209 13.61 -6.74 6.54
C ALA A 209 13.22 -5.25 6.41
N ALA A 210 12.72 -4.63 7.49
CA ALA A 210 12.24 -3.26 7.43
C ALA A 210 12.54 -2.46 8.70
N PHE A 211 12.58 -1.13 8.60
CA PHE A 211 12.50 -0.28 9.77
C PHE A 211 11.09 -0.30 10.39
N PRO A 212 10.96 -0.08 11.73
CA PRO A 212 9.68 0.02 12.41
C PRO A 212 8.99 1.35 12.08
N ALA A 213 8.48 1.45 10.86
CA ALA A 213 7.76 2.60 10.32
C ALA A 213 6.28 2.23 10.06
N PRO A 214 5.38 3.20 9.89
CA PRO A 214 4.00 2.93 9.47
C PRO A 214 3.95 2.06 8.21
N GLY A 215 3.07 1.08 8.21
CA GLY A 215 3.05 0.01 7.20
C GLY A 215 3.79 -1.23 7.71
N PRO A 216 5.12 -1.28 7.72
CA PRO A 216 5.87 -2.41 8.26
C PRO A 216 5.46 -2.86 9.67
N ILE A 217 5.25 -1.93 10.61
CA ILE A 217 4.82 -2.26 11.99
C ILE A 217 3.43 -2.88 12.08
N ASP A 218 2.60 -2.71 11.07
CA ASP A 218 1.25 -3.29 11.01
C ASP A 218 1.20 -4.64 10.26
N ILE A 219 2.24 -4.94 9.46
CA ILE A 219 2.27 -6.12 8.58
C ILE A 219 3.25 -7.18 9.10
N VAL A 220 4.46 -6.76 9.47
CA VAL A 220 5.57 -7.68 9.78
C VAL A 220 5.44 -8.39 11.13
N PRO A 221 5.08 -7.70 12.26
CA PRO A 221 5.02 -8.36 13.56
C PRO A 221 4.00 -9.50 13.62
N GLY A 222 4.41 -10.64 14.16
CA GLY A 222 3.54 -11.82 14.31
C GLY A 222 3.23 -12.58 13.02
N SER A 223 3.76 -12.13 11.88
CA SER A 223 3.53 -12.76 10.57
C SER A 223 4.42 -13.97 10.30
N ASN A 224 5.58 -14.07 10.98
CA ASN A 224 6.69 -14.95 10.59
C ASN A 224 7.16 -14.74 9.13
N ALA A 225 6.85 -13.58 8.55
CA ALA A 225 7.14 -13.26 7.16
C ALA A 225 8.21 -12.16 7.02
N GLY A 226 8.80 -11.72 8.13
CA GLY A 226 9.86 -10.71 8.13
C GLY A 226 10.33 -10.34 9.52
N VAL A 227 11.31 -9.45 9.57
CA VAL A 227 11.94 -8.95 10.79
C VAL A 227 12.01 -7.43 10.74
N LEU A 228 11.56 -6.77 11.81
CA LEU A 228 11.75 -5.34 11.98
C LEU A 228 13.11 -5.04 12.63
N ALA A 229 13.76 -3.99 12.15
CA ALA A 229 14.93 -3.42 12.79
C ALA A 229 14.60 -2.95 14.23
N LYS A 230 15.61 -2.86 15.07
CA LYS A 230 15.45 -2.47 16.49
C LYS A 230 14.87 -1.05 16.64
N SER A 231 15.23 -0.14 15.75
CA SER A 231 14.73 1.24 15.68
C SER A 231 14.77 1.75 14.25
N GLN A 232 14.32 2.98 14.00
CA GLN A 232 14.43 3.65 12.70
C GLN A 232 15.88 4.07 12.34
N GLU A 233 16.81 3.92 13.25
CA GLU A 233 18.20 4.35 13.09
C GLU A 233 19.21 3.19 13.19
N ALA A 234 18.77 2.02 13.70
CA ALA A 234 19.67 0.91 13.97
C ALA A 234 18.99 -0.46 13.83
N GLY A 235 19.77 -1.48 13.53
CA GLY A 235 19.35 -2.89 13.53
C GLY A 235 18.80 -3.40 12.20
N LEU A 236 18.87 -2.62 11.10
CA LEU A 236 18.41 -3.10 9.79
C LEU A 236 19.29 -4.22 9.25
N ARG A 237 20.60 -4.16 9.51
CA ARG A 237 21.55 -5.24 9.13
C ARG A 237 21.19 -6.57 9.81
N GLU A 238 20.96 -6.52 11.12
CA GLU A 238 20.56 -7.69 11.91
C GLU A 238 19.21 -8.24 11.44
N ALA A 239 18.26 -7.37 11.11
CA ALA A 239 16.97 -7.77 10.54
C ALA A 239 17.13 -8.46 9.17
N CYS A 240 18.00 -7.95 8.30
CA CYS A 240 18.34 -8.57 7.03
C CYS A 240 18.88 -9.99 7.24
N LEU A 241 19.90 -10.15 8.09
CA LEU A 241 20.50 -11.46 8.35
C LEU A 241 19.52 -12.44 8.98
N ALA A 242 18.69 -11.99 9.91
CA ALA A 242 17.67 -12.84 10.53
C ALA A 242 16.58 -13.30 9.54
N CYS A 243 16.29 -12.52 8.49
CA CYS A 243 15.35 -12.91 7.44
C CYS A 243 15.81 -14.14 6.64
N LEU A 244 17.11 -14.41 6.55
CA LEU A 244 17.64 -15.59 5.83
C LEU A 244 17.22 -16.93 6.46
N GLU A 245 16.86 -16.93 7.75
CA GLU A 245 16.44 -18.12 8.50
C GLU A 245 14.92 -18.38 8.43
N LEU A 246 14.16 -17.51 7.77
CA LEU A 246 12.70 -17.63 7.71
C LEU A 246 12.25 -18.63 6.62
N ASP A 247 11.15 -19.35 6.91
CA ASP A 247 10.50 -20.26 5.95
C ASP A 247 9.75 -19.50 4.85
N HIS A 248 10.27 -19.49 3.65
CA HIS A 248 9.70 -18.84 2.47
C HIS A 248 8.25 -19.31 2.19
N ALA A 249 7.93 -20.59 2.46
CA ALA A 249 6.57 -21.09 2.30
C ALA A 249 5.61 -20.50 3.36
N ALA A 250 6.08 -20.26 4.59
CA ALA A 250 5.29 -19.58 5.61
C ALA A 250 5.09 -18.10 5.27
N VAL A 251 6.11 -17.44 4.72
CA VAL A 251 6.02 -16.06 4.20
C VAL A 251 4.93 -15.94 3.15
N ARG A 252 4.93 -16.84 2.17
CA ARG A 252 3.91 -16.93 1.10
C ARG A 252 2.51 -17.11 1.68
N ARG A 253 2.32 -18.10 2.56
CA ARG A 253 1.01 -18.36 3.19
C ARG A 253 0.44 -17.15 3.92
N PHE A 254 1.30 -16.35 4.55
CA PHE A 254 0.85 -15.11 5.19
C PHE A 254 0.28 -14.12 4.17
N ALA A 255 0.98 -13.89 3.05
CA ALA A 255 0.54 -12.96 2.02
C ALA A 255 -0.78 -13.39 1.34
N GLU A 256 -1.05 -14.68 1.23
CA GLU A 256 -2.31 -15.21 0.67
C GLU A 256 -3.56 -14.78 1.44
N GLY A 257 -3.40 -14.36 2.72
CA GLY A 257 -4.48 -13.75 3.50
C GLY A 257 -4.89 -12.34 3.02
N PHE A 258 -4.07 -11.69 2.18
CA PHE A 258 -4.30 -10.34 1.66
C PHE A 258 -4.79 -10.35 0.20
N SER A 259 -6.01 -10.81 -0.03
CA SER A 259 -6.55 -10.86 -1.39
C SER A 259 -7.19 -9.54 -1.82
N TRP A 260 -7.10 -9.21 -3.12
CA TRP A 260 -7.83 -8.09 -3.71
C TRP A 260 -9.34 -8.21 -3.55
N ARG A 261 -9.87 -9.45 -3.52
CA ARG A 261 -11.29 -9.71 -3.27
C ARG A 261 -11.70 -9.24 -1.88
N SER A 262 -10.94 -9.61 -0.84
CA SER A 262 -11.21 -9.15 0.53
C SER A 262 -11.10 -7.63 0.66
N CYS A 263 -10.10 -7.02 0.00
CA CYS A 263 -9.95 -5.56 -0.07
C CYS A 263 -11.18 -4.90 -0.70
N ALA A 264 -11.66 -5.42 -1.84
CA ALA A 264 -12.84 -4.91 -2.53
C ALA A 264 -14.14 -5.06 -1.70
N GLU A 265 -14.31 -6.21 -1.03
CA GLU A 265 -15.45 -6.44 -0.14
C GLU A 265 -15.46 -5.47 1.06
N GLN A 266 -14.30 -5.20 1.66
CA GLN A 266 -14.16 -4.18 2.70
C GLN A 266 -14.50 -2.77 2.17
N PHE A 267 -14.02 -2.42 0.98
CA PHE A 267 -14.33 -1.15 0.33
C PHE A 267 -15.83 -0.97 0.13
N LEU A 268 -16.48 -1.97 -0.50
CA LEU A 268 -17.92 -1.95 -0.75
C LEU A 268 -18.74 -1.85 0.53
N LYS A 269 -18.35 -2.55 1.60
CA LYS A 269 -18.99 -2.47 2.92
C LYS A 269 -18.87 -1.08 3.55
N ASN A 270 -17.80 -0.37 3.25
CA ASN A 270 -17.55 0.97 3.78
C ASN A 270 -18.23 2.09 2.99
N LEU A 271 -18.72 1.83 1.78
CA LEU A 271 -19.41 2.85 0.99
C LEU A 271 -20.72 3.28 1.64
N GLU A 272 -21.00 4.58 1.57
CA GLU A 272 -22.30 5.13 1.93
C GLU A 272 -23.22 5.10 0.70
N PRO A 273 -24.42 4.49 0.80
CA PRO A 273 -25.32 4.40 -0.33
C PRO A 273 -25.83 5.77 -0.76
N TYR A 274 -25.87 6.00 -2.06
CA TYR A 274 -26.50 7.20 -2.62
C TYR A 274 -28.01 7.16 -2.36
N PRO A 275 -28.63 8.26 -1.95
CA PRO A 275 -30.08 8.29 -1.68
C PRO A 275 -30.85 8.08 -2.99
N GLU A 276 -31.48 6.93 -3.11
CA GLU A 276 -32.35 6.63 -4.25
C GLU A 276 -33.64 7.44 -4.16
N PRO A 277 -34.11 8.02 -5.29
CA PRO A 277 -35.48 8.50 -5.38
C PRO A 277 -36.45 7.35 -5.06
N GLU A 278 -37.49 7.60 -4.27
CA GLU A 278 -38.43 6.56 -3.80
C GLU A 278 -39.02 5.70 -4.93
N LYS A 279 -39.28 6.29 -6.11
CA LYS A 279 -39.76 5.57 -7.32
C LYS A 279 -38.72 4.52 -7.82
N THR A 280 -37.45 4.85 -7.81
CA THR A 280 -36.39 3.93 -8.31
C THR A 280 -36.16 2.77 -7.34
N ARG A 281 -36.27 3.01 -6.03
CA ARG A 281 -36.16 1.99 -4.97
C ARG A 281 -37.23 0.91 -5.09
N PHE A 282 -38.47 1.30 -5.44
CA PHE A 282 -39.57 0.39 -5.67
C PHE A 282 -39.33 -0.53 -6.88
N TRP A 283 -38.90 0.01 -8.02
CA TRP A 283 -38.63 -0.77 -9.22
C TRP A 283 -37.40 -1.69 -9.11
N ARG A 284 -36.35 -1.28 -8.40
CA ARG A 284 -35.21 -2.17 -8.08
C ARG A 284 -35.61 -3.35 -7.19
N LYS A 285 -36.45 -3.08 -6.16
CA LYS A 285 -36.95 -4.14 -5.30
C LYS A 285 -37.77 -5.16 -6.08
N LEU A 286 -38.62 -4.73 -7.00
CA LEU A 286 -39.38 -5.59 -7.89
C LEU A 286 -38.47 -6.42 -8.83
N ARG A 287 -37.47 -5.80 -9.44
CA ARG A 287 -36.51 -6.52 -10.30
C ARG A 287 -35.70 -7.57 -9.53
N ARG A 288 -35.31 -7.28 -8.28
CA ARG A 288 -34.61 -8.21 -7.41
C ARG A 288 -35.47 -9.43 -7.05
N LEU A 289 -36.74 -9.20 -6.72
CA LEU A 289 -37.71 -10.26 -6.45
C LEU A 289 -37.98 -11.11 -7.71
N ALA A 290 -38.11 -10.51 -8.88
CA ALA A 290 -38.28 -11.20 -10.14
C ALA A 290 -37.04 -12.08 -10.51
N ARG A 291 -35.82 -11.67 -10.16
CA ARG A 291 -34.59 -12.46 -10.35
C ARG A 291 -34.51 -13.64 -9.38
N LEU A 292 -34.94 -13.47 -8.14
CA LEU A 292 -34.97 -14.54 -7.14
C LEU A 292 -36.04 -15.59 -7.49
N GLY A 293 -37.21 -15.17 -8.00
CA GLY A 293 -38.25 -16.08 -8.45
C GLY A 293 -37.88 -16.90 -9.70
N ARG A 294 -36.95 -16.44 -10.54
CA ARG A 294 -36.43 -17.23 -11.67
C ARG A 294 -35.35 -18.25 -11.26
N LYS A 295 -34.58 -17.97 -10.20
CA LYS A 295 -33.59 -18.93 -9.66
C LYS A 295 -34.24 -20.05 -8.82
N ALA A 296 -35.47 -19.89 -8.37
CA ALA A 296 -36.20 -20.91 -7.64
C ALA A 296 -37.02 -21.88 -8.58
N LYS A 297 -36.99 -21.63 -9.91
CA LYS A 297 -37.69 -22.45 -10.91
C LYS A 297 -36.72 -23.10 -11.92
N ALA A 298 -35.40 -22.99 -11.70
CA ALA A 298 -34.33 -23.72 -12.39
C ALA A 298 -33.56 -24.59 -11.38
#